data_59b34e58d92d252271c6e8b274a8894e
#
_entry.id   59b34e58d92d252271c6e8b274a8894e
#
_cell.length_a   1.000
_cell.length_b   1.000
_cell.length_c   1.000
_cell.angle_alpha   90.00
_cell.angle_beta   90.00
_cell.angle_gamma   90.00
#
_symmetry.space_group_name_H-M   'P 1'
#
loop_
_entity.id
_entity.type
_entity.pdbx_description
1 polymer ?
#
loop_
_entity_poly.entity_id
_entity_poly.type
_entity_poly.pdbx_seq_one_letter_code
_entity_poly.pdbx_strand_id
1 'polypeptide(L)'
;AVRAHPFSAFSHSRVMYFVHHDTLCLRDKYMSEKRNILVLGSGGREHALAWKITQSPLLGTLYCAPGNGGMAALAENVALDMADHEAVISFCREKAIDLVVIGPEAPLVAGLADDLNGANIAAFGPGKIAAQLEGSKGYTKDLCAEADIPTAAYGRFDNACDALAYLDTQSAPIVVKAD
;
A
#
# COMPACT_ATOMS: atom_id res chain seq x y z
N ALA A 1 -39.25 14.96 -36.39
CA ALA A 1 -40.13 15.02 -35.23
C ALA A 1 -39.82 13.84 -34.33
N VAL A 2 -39.03 14.06 -33.28
CA VAL A 2 -38.71 13.06 -32.23
C VAL A 2 -39.65 13.33 -31.08
N ARG A 3 -40.54 12.36 -30.79
CA ARG A 3 -41.48 12.41 -29.66
C ARG A 3 -40.68 12.12 -28.36
N ALA A 4 -40.71 13.07 -27.45
CA ALA A 4 -40.27 12.88 -26.08
C ALA A 4 -41.32 12.08 -25.30
N HIS A 5 -40.96 10.98 -24.67
CA HIS A 5 -41.77 10.28 -23.68
C HIS A 5 -41.57 10.95 -22.31
N PRO A 6 -42.66 11.16 -21.52
CA PRO A 6 -42.52 11.72 -20.19
C PRO A 6 -41.97 10.66 -19.24
N PHE A 7 -40.88 10.99 -18.59
CA PHE A 7 -40.38 10.23 -17.42
C PHE A 7 -41.39 10.37 -16.29
N SER A 8 -42.00 9.26 -15.89
CA SER A 8 -42.86 9.21 -14.70
C SER A 8 -41.95 9.39 -13.47
N ALA A 9 -42.29 10.37 -12.64
CA ALA A 9 -41.65 10.64 -11.37
C ALA A 9 -41.82 9.44 -10.43
N PHE A 10 -40.80 8.62 -10.25
CA PHE A 10 -40.71 7.69 -9.14
C PHE A 10 -40.43 8.48 -7.86
N SER A 11 -41.39 8.40 -6.92
CA SER A 11 -41.28 9.02 -5.61
C SER A 11 -40.04 8.53 -4.86
N HIS A 12 -39.01 9.36 -4.79
CA HIS A 12 -37.70 9.08 -4.20
C HIS A 12 -37.64 9.10 -2.66
N SER A 13 -38.78 9.35 -2.01
CA SER A 13 -38.79 9.62 -0.56
C SER A 13 -38.70 8.39 0.35
N ARG A 14 -39.09 7.20 -0.12
CA ARG A 14 -39.10 5.99 0.74
C ARG A 14 -37.78 5.20 0.72
N VAL A 15 -37.05 5.21 -0.39
CA VAL A 15 -35.79 4.46 -0.52
C VAL A 15 -34.64 5.18 0.18
N MET A 16 -34.63 6.53 0.15
CA MET A 16 -33.59 7.31 0.83
C MET A 16 -33.65 7.24 2.36
N TYR A 17 -34.81 7.08 2.96
CA TYR A 17 -34.94 7.00 4.41
C TYR A 17 -34.39 5.68 4.97
N PHE A 18 -34.52 4.56 4.27
CA PHE A 18 -34.06 3.25 4.74
C PHE A 18 -32.53 3.11 4.66
N VAL A 19 -31.93 3.57 3.55
CA VAL A 19 -30.47 3.54 3.36
C VAL A 19 -29.77 4.51 4.34
N HIS A 20 -30.42 5.62 4.68
CA HIS A 20 -29.82 6.63 5.57
C HIS A 20 -29.76 6.17 7.03
N HIS A 21 -30.76 5.44 7.52
CA HIS A 21 -30.80 4.98 8.91
C HIS A 21 -29.78 3.87 9.18
N ASP A 22 -29.69 2.88 8.28
CA ASP A 22 -28.74 1.77 8.43
C ASP A 22 -27.30 2.24 8.20
N THR A 23 -27.06 3.17 7.27
CA THR A 23 -25.74 3.73 7.00
C THR A 23 -25.24 4.60 8.16
N LEU A 24 -26.11 5.35 8.82
CA LEU A 24 -25.77 6.13 10.02
C LEU A 24 -25.46 5.22 11.21
N CYS A 25 -26.26 4.19 11.44
CA CYS A 25 -26.04 3.22 12.53
C CYS A 25 -24.73 2.43 12.35
N LEU A 26 -24.43 2.00 11.13
CA LEU A 26 -23.15 1.35 10.82
C LEU A 26 -21.99 2.34 10.98
N ARG A 27 -22.13 3.58 10.50
CA ARG A 27 -21.11 4.62 10.63
C ARG A 27 -20.79 4.91 12.09
N ASP A 28 -21.78 5.06 12.96
CA ASP A 28 -21.58 5.34 14.38
C ASP A 28 -20.92 4.17 15.09
N LYS A 29 -21.26 2.93 14.76
CA LYS A 29 -20.61 1.73 15.27
C LYS A 29 -19.13 1.64 14.87
N TYR A 30 -18.81 1.88 13.57
CA TYR A 30 -17.43 1.86 13.08
C TYR A 30 -16.61 3.05 13.56
N MET A 31 -17.22 4.18 13.91
CA MET A 31 -16.56 5.39 14.41
C MET A 31 -16.33 5.38 15.93
N SER A 32 -16.84 4.39 16.68
CA SER A 32 -16.67 4.32 18.13
C SER A 32 -15.61 3.31 18.58
N GLU A 33 -15.28 2.31 17.76
CA GLU A 33 -14.32 1.27 18.11
C GLU A 33 -12.88 1.73 17.84
N LYS A 34 -12.02 1.54 18.84
CA LYS A 34 -10.59 1.82 18.73
C LYS A 34 -9.91 0.74 17.89
N ARG A 35 -8.91 1.15 17.10
CA ARG A 35 -8.17 0.28 16.18
C ARG A 35 -6.71 0.20 16.56
N ASN A 36 -6.17 -1.00 16.62
CA ASN A 36 -4.75 -1.24 16.80
C ASN A 36 -4.08 -1.27 15.42
N ILE A 37 -3.02 -0.49 15.29
CA ILE A 37 -2.32 -0.30 14.02
C ILE A 37 -0.87 -0.74 14.17
N LEU A 38 -0.36 -1.45 13.17
CA LEU A 38 1.05 -1.77 13.02
C LEU A 38 1.62 -1.03 11.81
N VAL A 39 2.65 -0.20 12.02
CA VAL A 39 3.42 0.42 10.95
C VAL A 39 4.74 -0.33 10.78
N LEU A 40 4.95 -0.90 9.61
CA LEU A 40 6.20 -1.58 9.24
C LEU A 40 7.17 -0.60 8.59
N GLY A 41 8.39 -0.55 9.10
CA GLY A 41 9.47 0.30 8.63
C GLY A 41 10.08 1.17 9.72
N SER A 42 11.16 1.90 9.36
CA SER A 42 11.95 2.70 10.29
C SER A 42 12.38 4.06 9.71
N GLY A 43 11.93 4.39 8.51
CA GLY A 43 12.31 5.62 7.81
C GLY A 43 11.52 6.86 8.24
N GLY A 44 11.87 8.01 7.65
CA GLY A 44 11.17 9.27 7.88
C GLY A 44 9.72 9.26 7.36
N ARG A 45 9.45 8.51 6.29
CA ARG A 45 8.10 8.30 5.75
C ARG A 45 7.22 7.58 6.78
N GLU A 46 7.68 6.48 7.33
CA GLU A 46 6.97 5.70 8.35
C GLU A 46 6.79 6.52 9.64
N HIS A 47 7.79 7.32 10.03
CA HIS A 47 7.65 8.22 11.17
C HIS A 47 6.53 9.27 10.93
N ALA A 48 6.47 9.88 9.74
CA ALA A 48 5.40 10.83 9.40
C ALA A 48 4.01 10.17 9.40
N LEU A 49 3.91 8.94 8.89
CA LEU A 49 2.67 8.14 8.95
C LEU A 49 2.27 7.85 10.41
N ALA A 50 3.19 7.36 11.23
CA ALA A 50 2.97 7.11 12.65
C ALA A 50 2.49 8.37 13.38
N TRP A 51 3.18 9.50 13.18
CA TRP A 51 2.78 10.79 13.75
C TRP A 51 1.36 11.19 13.32
N LYS A 52 0.99 11.00 12.05
CA LYS A 52 -0.35 11.32 11.58
C LYS A 52 -1.41 10.38 12.15
N ILE A 53 -1.10 9.09 12.27
CA ILE A 53 -1.99 8.08 12.84
C ILE A 53 -2.30 8.40 14.31
N THR A 54 -1.33 8.89 15.10
CA THR A 54 -1.57 9.26 16.51
C THR A 54 -2.61 10.35 16.70
N GLN A 55 -2.90 11.14 15.67
CA GLN A 55 -3.92 12.18 15.71
C GLN A 55 -5.35 11.65 15.48
N SER A 56 -5.49 10.38 15.16
CA SER A 56 -6.80 9.78 14.90
C SER A 56 -7.55 9.51 16.22
N PRO A 57 -8.79 9.95 16.35
CA PRO A 57 -9.62 9.61 17.51
C PRO A 57 -9.97 8.11 17.55
N LEU A 58 -9.77 7.37 16.45
CA LEU A 58 -10.02 5.94 16.36
C LEU A 58 -8.81 5.09 16.74
N LEU A 59 -7.65 5.69 17.01
CA LEU A 59 -6.48 4.93 17.39
C LEU A 59 -6.67 4.29 18.77
N GLY A 60 -6.45 2.98 18.84
CA GLY A 60 -6.22 2.21 20.05
C GLY A 60 -4.74 2.24 20.40
N THR A 61 -4.01 1.21 20.03
CA THR A 61 -2.56 1.13 20.20
C THR A 61 -1.85 1.21 18.86
N LEU A 62 -0.74 1.95 18.83
CA LEU A 62 0.15 2.03 17.66
C LEU A 62 1.44 1.27 17.94
N TYR A 63 1.76 0.31 17.08
CA TYR A 63 3.02 -0.42 17.05
C TYR A 63 3.84 -0.01 15.84
N CYS A 64 5.17 0.00 15.97
CA CYS A 64 6.09 0.27 14.86
C CYS A 64 7.19 -0.80 14.83
N ALA A 65 7.43 -1.42 13.67
CA ALA A 65 8.40 -2.51 13.53
C ALA A 65 9.34 -2.28 12.33
N PRO A 66 10.65 -2.20 12.54
CA PRO A 66 11.32 -2.11 13.84
C PRO A 66 11.15 -0.73 14.51
N GLY A 67 10.64 0.27 13.76
CA GLY A 67 10.55 1.66 14.21
C GLY A 67 11.92 2.35 14.30
N ASN A 68 11.93 3.54 14.89
CA ASN A 68 13.14 4.33 15.17
C ASN A 68 12.99 5.14 16.45
N GLY A 69 14.07 5.86 16.86
CA GLY A 69 14.04 6.63 18.09
C GLY A 69 12.99 7.75 18.14
N GLY A 70 12.63 8.36 16.99
CA GLY A 70 11.56 9.34 16.91
C GLY A 70 10.17 8.71 17.05
N MET A 71 9.99 7.50 16.50
CA MET A 71 8.75 6.75 16.59
C MET A 71 8.49 6.20 18.00
N ALA A 72 9.54 5.93 18.79
CA ALA A 72 9.43 5.47 20.17
C ALA A 72 8.68 6.46 21.11
N ALA A 73 8.63 7.74 20.73
CA ALA A 73 7.85 8.74 21.45
C ALA A 73 6.34 8.74 21.09
N LEU A 74 5.98 8.06 20.00
CA LEU A 74 4.63 8.04 19.41
C LEU A 74 3.93 6.69 19.55
N ALA A 75 4.72 5.60 19.59
CA ALA A 75 4.26 4.23 19.44
C ALA A 75 5.12 3.26 20.24
N GLU A 76 4.65 2.04 20.39
CA GLU A 76 5.46 0.93 20.90
C GLU A 76 6.32 0.37 19.75
N ASN A 77 7.65 0.55 19.84
CA ASN A 77 8.58 -0.07 18.91
C ASN A 77 8.77 -1.54 19.25
N VAL A 78 8.63 -2.41 18.25
CA VAL A 78 8.74 -3.86 18.41
C VAL A 78 9.81 -4.45 17.48
N ALA A 79 10.60 -5.36 17.98
CA ALA A 79 11.57 -6.09 17.17
C ALA A 79 10.81 -7.20 16.40
N LEU A 80 10.57 -6.97 15.12
CA LEU A 80 9.88 -7.89 14.23
C LEU A 80 10.59 -7.88 12.87
N ASP A 81 10.94 -9.06 12.38
CA ASP A 81 11.50 -9.21 11.03
C ASP A 81 10.36 -9.23 10.00
N MET A 82 10.35 -8.24 9.12
CA MET A 82 9.34 -8.12 8.06
C MET A 82 9.50 -9.18 6.95
N ALA A 83 10.64 -9.86 6.87
CA ALA A 83 10.85 -10.97 5.95
C ALA A 83 10.24 -12.29 6.46
N ASP A 84 9.99 -12.40 7.74
CA ASP A 84 9.25 -13.52 8.35
C ASP A 84 7.76 -13.18 8.40
N HIS A 85 7.04 -13.49 7.32
CA HIS A 85 5.62 -13.19 7.19
C HIS A 85 4.77 -13.89 8.25
N GLU A 86 5.14 -15.11 8.65
CA GLU A 86 4.42 -15.85 9.69
C GLU A 86 4.58 -15.19 11.07
N ALA A 87 5.76 -14.67 11.39
CA ALA A 87 5.98 -13.91 12.61
C ALA A 87 5.14 -12.62 12.63
N VAL A 88 5.05 -11.91 11.48
CA VAL A 88 4.20 -10.71 11.35
C VAL A 88 2.73 -11.07 11.56
N ILE A 89 2.23 -12.12 10.91
CA ILE A 89 0.84 -12.59 11.05
C ILE A 89 0.54 -12.99 12.50
N SER A 90 1.45 -13.72 13.13
CA SER A 90 1.32 -14.16 14.53
C SER A 90 1.25 -12.98 15.48
N PHE A 91 2.13 -11.99 15.32
CA PHE A 91 2.10 -10.74 16.08
C PHE A 91 0.78 -9.99 15.89
N CYS A 92 0.29 -9.88 14.65
CA CYS A 92 -0.97 -9.22 14.37
C CYS A 92 -2.15 -9.88 15.09
N ARG A 93 -2.16 -11.21 15.14
CA ARG A 93 -3.20 -11.96 15.89
C ARG A 93 -3.09 -11.76 17.39
N GLU A 94 -1.87 -11.85 17.96
CA GLU A 94 -1.60 -11.66 19.38
C GLU A 94 -2.03 -10.27 19.87
N LYS A 95 -1.69 -9.23 19.12
CA LYS A 95 -1.96 -7.82 19.46
C LYS A 95 -3.30 -7.32 18.95
N ALA A 96 -4.11 -8.18 18.34
CA ALA A 96 -5.39 -7.82 17.71
C ALA A 96 -5.23 -6.59 16.79
N ILE A 97 -4.27 -6.65 15.85
CA ILE A 97 -4.03 -5.58 14.88
C ILE A 97 -5.15 -5.54 13.86
N ASP A 98 -5.77 -4.38 13.71
CA ASP A 98 -6.84 -4.14 12.75
C ASP A 98 -6.33 -3.75 11.36
N LEU A 99 -5.15 -3.09 11.30
CA LEU A 99 -4.56 -2.64 10.04
C LEU A 99 -3.03 -2.65 10.13
N VAL A 100 -2.39 -3.22 9.14
CA VAL A 100 -0.94 -3.13 8.92
C VAL A 100 -0.65 -2.11 7.82
N VAL A 101 0.21 -1.12 8.11
CA VAL A 101 0.69 -0.14 7.13
C VAL A 101 2.12 -0.52 6.75
N ILE A 102 2.34 -0.92 5.51
CA ILE A 102 3.64 -1.41 5.02
C ILE A 102 4.35 -0.25 4.32
N GLY A 103 5.41 0.27 4.94
CA GLY A 103 6.17 1.41 4.41
C GLY A 103 7.21 1.01 3.35
N PRO A 104 8.09 0.03 3.61
CA PRO A 104 9.14 -0.35 2.66
C PRO A 104 8.60 -1.16 1.47
N GLU A 105 9.25 -1.02 0.31
CA GLU A 105 8.90 -1.77 -0.90
C GLU A 105 9.30 -3.25 -0.85
N ALA A 106 10.40 -3.60 -0.21
CA ALA A 106 10.92 -4.97 -0.20
C ALA A 106 9.93 -6.02 0.37
N PRO A 107 9.26 -5.81 1.53
CA PRO A 107 8.22 -6.72 2.00
C PRO A 107 7.01 -6.81 1.06
N LEU A 108 6.66 -5.72 0.36
CA LEU A 108 5.56 -5.70 -0.61
C LEU A 108 5.89 -6.56 -1.84
N VAL A 109 7.10 -6.42 -2.37
CA VAL A 109 7.62 -7.24 -3.48
C VAL A 109 7.72 -8.72 -3.07
N ALA A 110 8.05 -9.01 -1.80
CA ALA A 110 8.04 -10.36 -1.26
C ALA A 110 6.62 -10.96 -1.17
N GLY A 111 5.57 -10.11 -1.03
CA GLY A 111 4.17 -10.53 -1.00
C GLY A 111 3.50 -10.43 0.38
N LEU A 112 4.10 -9.73 1.33
CA LEU A 112 3.57 -9.62 2.69
C LEU A 112 2.12 -9.10 2.73
N ALA A 113 1.75 -8.14 1.86
CA ALA A 113 0.39 -7.64 1.80
C ALA A 113 -0.63 -8.73 1.38
N ASP A 114 -0.23 -9.59 0.45
CA ASP A 114 -1.08 -10.70 -0.01
C ASP A 114 -1.25 -11.75 1.11
N ASP A 115 -0.16 -12.08 1.82
CA ASP A 115 -0.19 -13.06 2.91
C ASP A 115 -1.02 -12.56 4.11
N LEU A 116 -0.90 -11.28 4.46
CA LEU A 116 -1.73 -10.65 5.50
C LEU A 116 -3.22 -10.69 5.12
N ASN A 117 -3.55 -10.30 3.89
CA ASN A 117 -4.93 -10.35 3.40
C ASN A 117 -5.46 -11.80 3.35
N GLY A 118 -4.64 -12.77 2.95
CA GLY A 118 -4.96 -14.20 3.00
C GLY A 118 -5.22 -14.70 4.41
N ALA A 119 -4.56 -14.11 5.42
CA ALA A 119 -4.77 -14.36 6.83
C ALA A 119 -5.95 -13.58 7.46
N ASN A 120 -6.74 -12.84 6.66
CA ASN A 120 -7.82 -11.93 7.05
C ASN A 120 -7.35 -10.76 7.93
N ILE A 121 -6.13 -10.27 7.73
CA ILE A 121 -5.57 -9.08 8.37
C ILE A 121 -5.50 -7.98 7.31
N ALA A 122 -6.18 -6.86 7.55
CA ALA A 122 -6.16 -5.75 6.60
C ALA A 122 -4.74 -5.16 6.46
N ALA A 123 -4.29 -4.99 5.22
CA ALA A 123 -2.99 -4.41 4.90
C ALA A 123 -3.14 -3.19 3.97
N PHE A 124 -2.43 -2.12 4.28
CA PHE A 124 -2.26 -0.98 3.41
C PHE A 124 -0.90 -1.09 2.69
N GLY A 125 -0.98 -1.39 1.41
CA GLY A 125 0.15 -1.58 0.51
C GLY A 125 -0.30 -2.36 -0.73
N PRO A 126 0.39 -2.22 -1.87
CA PRO A 126 0.10 -3.00 -3.07
C PRO A 126 0.42 -4.49 -2.85
N GLY A 127 -0.30 -5.36 -3.53
CA GLY A 127 0.05 -6.79 -3.61
C GLY A 127 1.34 -7.00 -4.42
N LYS A 128 1.90 -8.20 -4.34
CA LYS A 128 3.21 -8.59 -4.90
C LYS A 128 3.41 -8.17 -6.36
N ILE A 129 2.40 -8.38 -7.21
CA ILE A 129 2.50 -8.05 -8.63
C ILE A 129 2.57 -6.54 -8.83
N ALA A 130 1.70 -5.78 -8.18
CA ALA A 130 1.68 -4.33 -8.31
C ALA A 130 2.92 -3.66 -7.68
N ALA A 131 3.48 -4.24 -6.63
CA ALA A 131 4.70 -3.78 -5.99
C ALA A 131 5.93 -3.84 -6.92
N GLN A 132 5.92 -4.69 -7.96
CA GLN A 132 6.98 -4.75 -8.97
C GLN A 132 7.16 -3.41 -9.71
N LEU A 133 6.13 -2.58 -9.79
CA LEU A 133 6.24 -1.25 -10.41
C LEU A 133 7.28 -0.34 -9.72
N GLU A 134 7.51 -0.53 -8.43
CA GLU A 134 8.56 0.17 -7.69
C GLU A 134 9.81 -0.71 -7.50
N GLY A 135 9.60 -2.00 -7.28
CA GLY A 135 10.67 -2.95 -6.96
C GLY A 135 11.58 -3.30 -8.13
N SER A 136 11.08 -3.28 -9.39
CA SER A 136 11.87 -3.61 -10.58
C SER A 136 11.74 -2.51 -11.64
N LYS A 137 12.88 -1.90 -12.00
CA LYS A 137 12.91 -0.90 -13.07
C LYS A 137 12.66 -1.54 -14.43
N GLY A 138 13.18 -2.76 -14.64
CA GLY A 138 12.96 -3.53 -15.84
C GLY A 138 11.48 -3.84 -16.04
N TYR A 139 10.82 -4.39 -15.02
CA TYR A 139 9.37 -4.65 -15.06
C TYR A 139 8.55 -3.41 -15.44
N THR A 140 8.85 -2.27 -14.79
CA THR A 140 8.13 -1.01 -15.07
C THR A 140 8.35 -0.54 -16.50
N LYS A 141 9.57 -0.67 -17.02
CA LYS A 141 9.91 -0.28 -18.40
C LYS A 141 9.21 -1.18 -19.42
N ASP A 142 9.20 -2.47 -19.18
CA ASP A 142 8.53 -3.44 -20.06
C ASP A 142 7.01 -3.19 -20.08
N LEU A 143 6.40 -2.94 -18.93
CA LEU A 143 4.97 -2.58 -18.84
C LEU A 143 4.67 -1.26 -19.56
N CYS A 144 5.53 -0.24 -19.41
CA CYS A 144 5.36 1.02 -20.15
C CYS A 144 5.41 0.81 -21.67
N ALA A 145 6.30 -0.07 -22.15
CA ALA A 145 6.40 -0.40 -23.56
C ALA A 145 5.16 -1.17 -24.07
N GLU A 146 4.66 -2.11 -23.28
CA GLU A 146 3.45 -2.88 -23.60
C GLU A 146 2.19 -2.00 -23.64
N ALA A 147 2.10 -1.02 -22.75
CA ALA A 147 0.92 -0.15 -22.61
C ALA A 147 1.05 1.19 -23.35
N ASP A 148 2.06 1.38 -24.21
CA ASP A 148 2.35 2.64 -24.92
C ASP A 148 2.47 3.86 -23.99
N ILE A 149 2.96 3.66 -22.75
CA ILE A 149 3.17 4.74 -21.79
C ILE A 149 4.51 5.45 -22.10
N PRO A 150 4.52 6.76 -22.32
CA PRO A 150 5.75 7.50 -22.62
C PRO A 150 6.76 7.39 -21.47
N THR A 151 7.97 6.94 -21.80
CA THR A 151 9.08 6.84 -20.85
C THR A 151 10.41 7.02 -21.59
N ALA A 152 11.50 7.31 -20.87
CA ALA A 152 12.83 7.38 -21.47
C ALA A 152 13.23 6.03 -22.08
N ALA A 153 13.97 6.08 -23.18
CA ALA A 153 14.54 4.90 -23.82
C ALA A 153 15.39 4.11 -22.79
N TYR A 154 15.43 2.80 -22.94
CA TYR A 154 16.17 1.92 -22.05
C TYR A 154 16.70 0.69 -22.78
N GLY A 155 17.71 0.05 -22.21
CA GLY A 155 18.15 -1.29 -22.55
C GLY A 155 18.24 -2.12 -21.27
N ARG A 156 17.92 -3.41 -21.36
CA ARG A 156 17.99 -4.37 -20.26
C ARG A 156 18.87 -5.54 -20.66
N PHE A 157 19.83 -5.90 -19.79
CA PHE A 157 20.87 -6.89 -20.12
C PHE A 157 21.12 -7.78 -18.92
N ASP A 158 21.31 -9.08 -19.17
CA ASP A 158 21.60 -10.09 -18.17
C ASP A 158 23.12 -10.35 -18.04
N ASN A 159 23.93 -9.71 -18.90
CA ASN A 159 25.38 -9.84 -18.85
C ASN A 159 26.08 -8.52 -19.21
N ALA A 160 27.31 -8.38 -18.72
CA ALA A 160 28.10 -7.18 -18.86
C ALA A 160 28.54 -6.90 -20.32
N CYS A 161 28.78 -7.94 -21.13
CA CYS A 161 29.28 -7.75 -22.50
C CYS A 161 28.25 -7.05 -23.38
N ASP A 162 27.00 -7.50 -23.34
CA ASP A 162 25.91 -6.89 -24.10
C ASP A 162 25.56 -5.50 -23.59
N ALA A 163 25.63 -5.29 -22.26
CA ALA A 163 25.44 -3.97 -21.66
C ALA A 163 26.52 -2.97 -22.13
N LEU A 164 27.79 -3.38 -22.16
CA LEU A 164 28.90 -2.54 -22.66
C LEU A 164 28.74 -2.25 -24.14
N ALA A 165 28.43 -3.26 -24.97
CA ALA A 165 28.19 -3.05 -26.40
C ALA A 165 27.04 -2.05 -26.66
N TYR A 166 25.98 -2.10 -25.86
CA TYR A 166 24.91 -1.12 -25.93
C TYR A 166 25.38 0.28 -25.51
N LEU A 167 26.16 0.38 -24.43
CA LEU A 167 26.71 1.66 -23.94
C LEU A 167 27.53 2.37 -25.00
N ASP A 168 28.34 1.62 -25.78
CA ASP A 168 29.16 2.17 -26.88
C ASP A 168 28.32 2.81 -28.01
N THR A 169 27.04 2.45 -28.09
CA THR A 169 26.10 3.05 -29.07
C THR A 169 25.37 4.29 -28.54
N GLN A 170 25.51 4.60 -27.25
CA GLN A 170 24.78 5.67 -26.58
C GLN A 170 25.64 6.93 -26.40
N SER A 171 24.98 8.08 -26.30
CA SER A 171 25.62 9.35 -25.95
C SER A 171 25.41 9.67 -24.47
N ALA A 172 26.45 10.21 -23.83
CA ALA A 172 26.33 10.70 -22.45
C ALA A 172 25.44 11.97 -22.38
N PRO A 173 24.70 12.20 -21.26
CA PRO A 173 24.69 11.41 -20.03
C PRO A 173 23.77 10.18 -20.11
N ILE A 174 24.21 9.08 -19.52
CA ILE A 174 23.41 7.85 -19.38
C ILE A 174 23.38 7.39 -17.92
N VAL A 175 22.26 6.76 -17.51
CA VAL A 175 22.10 6.23 -16.16
C VAL A 175 22.10 4.71 -16.20
N VAL A 176 23.06 4.11 -15.48
CA VAL A 176 23.16 2.65 -15.27
C VAL A 176 22.60 2.31 -13.91
N LYS A 177 21.77 1.26 -13.83
CA LYS A 177 21.18 0.76 -12.58
C LYS A 177 21.20 -0.76 -12.56
N ALA A 178 21.33 -1.33 -11.36
CA ALA A 178 20.97 -2.71 -11.10
C ALA A 178 19.45 -2.81 -10.89
N ASP A 179 18.87 -3.95 -11.29
CA ASP A 179 17.45 -4.24 -11.10
C ASP A 179 17.30 -5.31 -10.00
#